data_c4d760ef44f0e0d8284c75499c9c4b0f
#
_entry.id   c4d760ef44f0e0d8284c75499c9c4b0f
#
_cell.length_a   1.000
_cell.length_b   1.000
_cell.length_c   1.000
_cell.angle_alpha   90.00
_cell.angle_beta   90.00
_cell.angle_gamma   90.00
#
_symmetry.space_group_name_H-M   'P 1'
#
loop_
_entity.id
_entity.type
_entity.pdbx_description
1 polymer ?
#
loop_
_entity_poly.entity_id
_entity_poly.type
_entity_poly.pdbx_seq_one_letter_code
_entity_poly.pdbx_strand_id
1 'polypeptide(L)'
;WAHYAQNHEGFCVEYDLTRPIADSRENAMILGGLLPCEYGAKQIILSKRKIYKYINKIPLTAYEQMELDKSLMLSFITKSLSWKYENEWRLLLPVDICKIYDNMIPFFPIKAIYIGCRMHRDNREYLYCLAKRKDIKVYDMSMHEYNFELEGEYCEADINNYFQSKEEKRQRELRDSKYKFWK
;
A
#
# COMPACT_ATOMS: atom_id res chain seq x y z
N TRP A 1 6.15 10.68 -0.99
CA TRP A 1 5.03 11.14 -0.15
C TRP A 1 4.12 12.15 -0.88
N ALA A 2 4.66 13.20 -1.49
CA ALA A 2 3.84 14.24 -2.11
C ALA A 2 2.89 13.69 -3.20
N HIS A 3 3.35 12.76 -4.03
CA HIS A 3 2.55 12.22 -5.13
C HIS A 3 1.53 11.17 -4.72
N TYR A 4 1.89 10.28 -3.80
CA TYR A 4 1.06 9.10 -3.46
C TYR A 4 0.27 9.26 -2.17
N ALA A 5 0.66 10.18 -1.29
CA ALA A 5 0.02 10.44 -0.02
C ALA A 5 -0.65 11.83 0.05
N GLN A 6 -1.16 12.35 -1.08
CA GLN A 6 -1.88 13.61 -1.15
C GLN A 6 -1.18 14.75 -0.39
N ASN A 7 0.07 15.04 -0.74
CA ASN A 7 0.88 16.05 -0.05
C ASN A 7 0.98 15.83 1.47
N HIS A 8 1.30 14.60 1.88
CA HIS A 8 1.47 14.19 3.27
C HIS A 8 0.19 14.10 4.11
N GLU A 9 -0.99 14.06 3.48
CA GLU A 9 -2.28 13.81 4.16
C GLU A 9 -2.59 12.32 4.30
N GLY A 10 -1.94 11.46 3.51
CA GLY A 10 -2.10 10.01 3.52
C GLY A 10 -1.14 9.30 4.49
N PHE A 11 -1.02 8.00 4.33
CA PHE A 11 -0.11 7.14 5.08
C PHE A 11 0.65 6.20 4.17
N CYS A 12 1.75 5.64 4.69
CA CYS A 12 2.52 4.60 4.03
C CYS A 12 2.51 3.33 4.90
N VAL A 13 2.45 2.16 4.27
CA VAL A 13 2.50 0.86 4.96
C VAL A 13 3.82 0.18 4.61
N GLU A 14 4.58 -0.19 5.63
CA GLU A 14 5.78 -1.00 5.50
C GLU A 14 5.42 -2.47 5.70
N TYR A 15 5.84 -3.32 4.76
CA TYR A 15 5.67 -4.77 4.86
C TYR A 15 6.98 -5.45 5.22
N ASP A 16 6.91 -6.52 6.00
CA ASP A 16 8.05 -7.35 6.34
C ASP A 16 8.22 -8.49 5.32
N LEU A 17 9.02 -8.25 4.29
CA LEU A 17 9.28 -9.25 3.24
C LEU A 17 10.18 -10.41 3.71
N THR A 18 10.71 -10.35 4.93
CA THR A 18 11.51 -11.45 5.49
C THR A 18 10.67 -12.54 6.12
N ARG A 19 9.40 -12.24 6.43
CA ARG A 19 8.45 -13.20 6.97
C ARG A 19 7.61 -13.80 5.86
N PRO A 20 7.51 -15.13 5.76
CA PRO A 20 6.68 -15.77 4.75
C PRO A 20 5.20 -15.44 5.00
N ILE A 21 4.44 -15.37 3.93
CA ILE A 21 2.99 -15.42 3.96
C ILE A 21 2.60 -16.82 4.48
N ALA A 22 1.47 -16.92 5.18
CA ALA A 22 1.07 -18.14 5.90
C ALA A 22 1.06 -19.42 5.05
N ASP A 23 0.77 -19.31 3.74
CA ASP A 23 0.81 -20.41 2.78
C ASP A 23 2.02 -20.30 1.86
N SER A 24 2.77 -21.40 1.73
CA SER A 24 3.97 -21.49 0.86
C SER A 24 3.62 -21.26 -0.62
N ARG A 25 2.43 -21.66 -1.06
CA ARG A 25 1.93 -21.47 -2.43
C ARG A 25 1.63 -19.99 -2.70
N GLU A 26 0.97 -19.32 -1.78
CA GLU A 26 0.68 -17.89 -1.85
C GLU A 26 1.98 -17.08 -1.83
N ASN A 27 2.91 -17.45 -0.96
CA ASN A 27 4.22 -16.82 -0.89
C ASN A 27 4.97 -16.92 -2.23
N ALA A 28 5.01 -18.10 -2.84
CA ALA A 28 5.66 -18.30 -4.15
C ALA A 28 4.97 -17.47 -5.25
N MET A 29 3.64 -17.39 -5.24
CA MET A 29 2.86 -16.62 -6.19
C MET A 29 3.15 -15.11 -6.08
N ILE A 30 3.14 -14.56 -4.86
CA ILE A 30 3.41 -13.14 -4.63
C ILE A 30 4.86 -12.81 -4.99
N LEU A 31 5.83 -13.60 -4.54
CA LEU A 31 7.25 -13.38 -4.86
C LEU A 31 7.51 -13.48 -6.37
N GLY A 32 6.86 -14.44 -7.05
CA GLY A 32 6.99 -14.59 -8.50
C GLY A 32 6.36 -13.45 -9.31
N GLY A 33 5.33 -12.81 -8.76
CA GLY A 33 4.64 -11.67 -9.39
C GLY A 33 5.19 -10.30 -8.99
N LEU A 34 6.07 -10.23 -7.98
CA LEU A 34 6.64 -8.96 -7.50
C LEU A 34 7.89 -8.61 -8.30
N LEU A 35 7.79 -7.61 -9.16
CA LEU A 35 8.80 -7.22 -10.12
C LEU A 35 9.26 -5.78 -9.93
N PRO A 36 10.58 -5.50 -10.01
CA PRO A 36 11.07 -4.12 -10.00
C PRO A 36 10.68 -3.42 -11.30
N CYS A 37 10.36 -2.12 -11.24
CA CYS A 37 10.16 -1.33 -12.43
C CYS A 37 11.48 -1.08 -13.17
N GLU A 38 11.44 -1.21 -14.49
CA GLU A 38 12.51 -0.81 -15.38
C GLU A 38 12.34 0.66 -15.78
N TYR A 39 13.38 1.46 -15.63
CA TYR A 39 13.35 2.88 -15.95
C TYR A 39 14.04 3.16 -17.28
N GLY A 40 13.27 3.65 -18.24
CA GLY A 40 13.76 3.90 -19.60
C GLY A 40 13.37 5.26 -20.17
N ALA A 41 14.10 5.67 -21.19
CA ALA A 41 13.81 6.90 -21.94
C ALA A 41 12.73 6.71 -23.02
N LYS A 42 12.39 5.48 -23.36
CA LYS A 42 11.44 5.17 -24.43
C LYS A 42 10.27 4.34 -23.89
N GLN A 43 9.08 4.65 -24.39
CA GLN A 43 7.89 3.86 -24.12
C GLN A 43 7.95 2.51 -24.86
N ILE A 44 7.37 1.48 -24.27
CA ILE A 44 7.16 0.20 -24.94
C ILE A 44 6.01 0.33 -25.93
N ILE A 45 6.29 0.10 -27.19
CA ILE A 45 5.29 0.18 -28.26
C ILE A 45 4.73 -1.21 -28.52
N LEU A 46 3.43 -1.37 -28.24
CA LEU A 46 2.72 -2.61 -28.51
C LEU A 46 2.31 -2.68 -30.00
N SER A 47 2.51 -3.84 -30.63
CA SER A 47 2.10 -4.07 -32.02
C SER A 47 0.59 -4.08 -32.17
N LYS A 48 0.03 -3.06 -32.80
CA LYS A 48 -1.41 -2.95 -33.10
C LYS A 48 -1.97 -4.21 -33.77
N ARG A 49 -1.21 -4.79 -34.74
CA ARG A 49 -1.58 -6.01 -35.44
C ARG A 49 -1.70 -7.22 -34.50
N LYS A 50 -0.74 -7.42 -33.60
CA LYS A 50 -0.75 -8.52 -32.63
C LYS A 50 -1.89 -8.37 -31.64
N ILE A 51 -2.10 -7.14 -31.12
CA ILE A 51 -3.22 -6.84 -30.23
C ILE A 51 -4.57 -7.08 -30.94
N TYR A 52 -4.73 -6.62 -32.18
CA TYR A 52 -5.96 -6.88 -32.96
C TYR A 52 -6.25 -8.36 -33.11
N LYS A 53 -5.23 -9.16 -33.47
CA LYS A 53 -5.36 -10.64 -33.54
C LYS A 53 -5.80 -11.23 -32.20
N TYR A 54 -5.12 -10.84 -31.12
CA TYR A 54 -5.40 -11.34 -29.78
C TYR A 54 -6.84 -11.04 -29.32
N ILE A 55 -7.30 -9.80 -29.47
CA ILE A 55 -8.66 -9.39 -29.08
C ILE A 55 -9.72 -10.13 -29.91
N ASN A 56 -9.49 -10.32 -31.21
CA ASN A 56 -10.43 -10.99 -32.10
C ASN A 56 -10.27 -12.51 -32.14
N LYS A 57 -9.47 -13.08 -31.21
CA LYS A 57 -9.21 -14.53 -31.14
C LYS A 57 -8.67 -15.15 -32.44
N ILE A 58 -7.97 -14.35 -33.25
CA ILE A 58 -7.27 -14.81 -34.44
C ILE A 58 -5.95 -15.46 -34.00
N PRO A 59 -5.65 -16.68 -34.44
CA PRO A 59 -4.44 -17.39 -34.01
C PRO A 59 -3.15 -16.58 -34.26
N LEU A 60 -2.33 -16.49 -33.24
CA LEU A 60 -0.97 -15.99 -33.32
C LEU A 60 -0.01 -17.18 -33.51
N THR A 61 1.06 -16.97 -34.23
CA THR A 61 2.17 -17.94 -34.20
C THR A 61 2.81 -17.96 -32.81
N ALA A 62 3.50 -19.04 -32.45
CA ALA A 62 4.20 -19.12 -31.16
C ALA A 62 5.17 -17.94 -30.94
N TYR A 63 5.85 -17.52 -32.01
CA TYR A 63 6.74 -16.35 -31.98
C TYR A 63 5.96 -15.04 -31.76
N GLU A 64 4.85 -14.82 -32.49
CA GLU A 64 4.01 -13.63 -32.32
C GLU A 64 3.45 -13.54 -30.88
N GLN A 65 3.04 -14.69 -30.32
CA GLN A 65 2.54 -14.76 -28.94
C GLN A 65 3.63 -14.38 -27.95
N MET A 66 4.80 -15.00 -28.02
CA MET A 66 5.93 -14.72 -27.14
C MET A 66 6.34 -13.23 -27.19
N GLU A 67 6.41 -12.65 -28.38
CA GLU A 67 6.73 -11.23 -28.56
C GLU A 67 5.63 -10.31 -27.97
N LEU A 68 4.38 -10.69 -28.09
CA LEU A 68 3.25 -9.93 -27.50
C LEU A 68 3.32 -10.00 -25.97
N ASP A 69 3.49 -11.19 -25.41
CA ASP A 69 3.57 -11.42 -23.97
C ASP A 69 4.73 -10.65 -23.34
N LYS A 70 5.91 -10.73 -23.98
CA LYS A 70 7.09 -9.93 -23.57
C LYS A 70 6.82 -8.44 -23.60
N SER A 71 6.21 -7.94 -24.68
CA SER A 71 5.92 -6.51 -24.84
C SER A 71 4.87 -6.04 -23.82
N LEU A 72 3.86 -6.86 -23.54
CA LEU A 72 2.85 -6.60 -22.50
C LEU A 72 3.51 -6.56 -21.12
N MET A 73 4.30 -7.57 -20.77
CA MET A 73 5.01 -7.60 -19.49
C MET A 73 5.87 -6.34 -19.30
N LEU A 74 6.70 -6.02 -20.30
CA LEU A 74 7.54 -4.83 -20.26
C LEU A 74 6.72 -3.54 -20.14
N SER A 75 5.54 -3.45 -20.79
CA SER A 75 4.68 -2.26 -20.69
C SER A 75 4.14 -2.04 -19.29
N PHE A 76 3.93 -3.12 -18.53
CA PHE A 76 3.47 -3.03 -17.14
C PHE A 76 4.56 -2.63 -16.15
N ILE A 77 5.83 -2.96 -16.42
CA ILE A 77 6.94 -2.68 -15.50
C ILE A 77 7.84 -1.53 -15.95
N THR A 78 7.68 -1.01 -17.18
CA THR A 78 8.48 0.12 -17.66
C THR A 78 7.89 1.45 -17.22
N LYS A 79 8.75 2.31 -16.68
CA LYS A 79 8.42 3.68 -16.24
C LYS A 79 9.41 4.69 -16.81
N SER A 80 8.98 5.93 -16.96
CA SER A 80 9.88 7.00 -17.42
C SER A 80 11.06 7.18 -16.47
N LEU A 81 12.23 7.46 -17.02
CA LEU A 81 13.48 7.70 -16.28
C LEU A 81 13.34 8.81 -15.23
N SER A 82 12.46 9.79 -15.46
CA SER A 82 12.17 10.89 -14.51
C SER A 82 11.59 10.40 -13.18
N TRP A 83 11.06 9.17 -13.12
CA TRP A 83 10.49 8.55 -11.93
C TRP A 83 11.42 7.54 -11.24
N LYS A 84 12.69 7.48 -11.68
CA LYS A 84 13.66 6.49 -11.15
C LYS A 84 13.88 6.59 -9.65
N TYR A 85 13.71 7.76 -9.07
CA TYR A 85 13.84 7.99 -7.62
C TYR A 85 12.83 7.22 -6.77
N GLU A 86 11.73 6.71 -7.37
CA GLU A 86 10.72 5.95 -6.62
C GLU A 86 11.16 4.54 -6.30
N ASN A 87 12.10 3.95 -7.06
CA ASN A 87 12.53 2.54 -6.92
C ASN A 87 11.32 1.60 -6.81
N GLU A 88 10.32 1.81 -7.70
CA GLU A 88 9.02 1.16 -7.64
C GLU A 88 9.11 -0.35 -7.92
N TRP A 89 8.33 -1.12 -7.16
CA TRP A 89 8.05 -2.53 -7.43
C TRP A 89 6.56 -2.70 -7.71
N ARG A 90 6.23 -3.60 -8.62
CA ARG A 90 4.85 -3.89 -9.01
C ARG A 90 4.53 -5.36 -8.80
N LEU A 91 3.38 -5.63 -8.20
CA LEU A 91 2.83 -6.97 -8.10
C LEU A 91 1.92 -7.20 -9.30
N LEU A 92 2.32 -8.11 -10.20
CA LEU A 92 1.56 -8.51 -11.37
C LEU A 92 1.03 -9.93 -11.15
N LEU A 93 -0.28 -10.08 -11.09
CA LEU A 93 -0.93 -11.37 -10.89
C LEU A 93 -1.94 -11.64 -12.02
N PRO A 94 -2.09 -12.91 -12.44
CA PRO A 94 -3.15 -13.32 -13.34
C PRO A 94 -4.53 -12.99 -12.77
N VAL A 95 -5.46 -12.56 -13.63
CA VAL A 95 -6.83 -12.20 -13.24
C VAL A 95 -7.56 -13.33 -12.52
N ASP A 96 -7.31 -14.59 -12.95
CA ASP A 96 -7.95 -15.74 -12.32
C ASP A 96 -7.49 -15.95 -10.87
N ILE A 97 -6.24 -15.63 -10.57
CA ILE A 97 -5.73 -15.63 -9.20
C ILE A 97 -6.44 -14.53 -8.39
N CYS A 98 -6.56 -13.32 -8.92
CA CYS A 98 -7.27 -12.23 -8.24
C CYS A 98 -8.72 -12.59 -7.91
N LYS A 99 -9.42 -13.28 -8.80
CA LYS A 99 -10.81 -13.74 -8.59
C LYS A 99 -10.93 -14.79 -7.48
N ILE A 100 -9.97 -15.72 -7.36
CA ILE A 100 -9.98 -16.73 -6.28
C ILE A 100 -10.01 -16.07 -4.91
N TYR A 101 -9.34 -14.94 -4.75
CA TYR A 101 -9.24 -14.19 -3.50
C TYR A 101 -10.22 -13.00 -3.42
N ASP A 102 -11.19 -12.91 -4.31
CA ASP A 102 -12.12 -11.76 -4.37
C ASP A 102 -11.40 -10.40 -4.37
N ASN A 103 -10.26 -10.32 -5.07
CA ASN A 103 -9.33 -9.19 -5.12
C ASN A 103 -8.68 -8.80 -3.77
N MET A 104 -8.85 -9.62 -2.73
CA MET A 104 -8.23 -9.44 -1.41
C MET A 104 -7.00 -10.33 -1.27
N ILE A 105 -5.98 -10.03 -2.07
CA ILE A 105 -4.78 -10.86 -2.18
C ILE A 105 -4.02 -10.89 -0.84
N PRO A 106 -3.72 -12.09 -0.29
CA PRO A 106 -2.80 -12.21 0.83
C PRO A 106 -1.46 -11.55 0.52
N PHE A 107 -0.92 -10.82 1.48
CA PHE A 107 0.38 -10.17 1.31
C PHE A 107 1.24 -10.33 2.56
N PHE A 108 2.47 -9.88 2.51
CA PHE A 108 3.39 -9.95 3.63
C PHE A 108 2.84 -9.25 4.87
N PRO A 109 3.26 -9.66 6.08
CA PRO A 109 2.85 -9.01 7.30
C PRO A 109 3.20 -7.52 7.30
N ILE A 110 2.30 -6.70 7.83
CA ILE A 110 2.57 -5.27 8.01
C ILE A 110 3.56 -5.13 9.16
N LYS A 111 4.68 -4.45 8.90
CA LYS A 111 5.71 -4.14 9.88
C LYS A 111 5.45 -2.83 10.60
N ALA A 112 5.04 -1.80 9.85
CA ALA A 112 4.77 -0.48 10.39
C ALA A 112 3.81 0.33 9.50
N ILE A 113 3.20 1.35 10.09
CA ILE A 113 2.42 2.39 9.40
C ILE A 113 3.09 3.73 9.68
N TYR A 114 3.34 4.51 8.63
CA TYR A 114 3.88 5.86 8.68
C TYR A 114 2.78 6.86 8.33
N ILE A 115 2.42 7.71 9.26
CA ILE A 115 1.33 8.69 9.12
C ILE A 115 1.89 10.01 8.62
N GLY A 116 1.33 10.53 7.53
CA GLY A 116 1.76 11.81 6.97
C GLY A 116 1.50 12.98 7.93
N CYS A 117 2.43 13.94 7.94
CA CYS A 117 2.44 15.06 8.88
C CYS A 117 1.21 15.98 8.75
N ARG A 118 0.49 15.95 7.63
CA ARG A 118 -0.72 16.75 7.35
C ARG A 118 -2.01 15.95 7.41
N MET A 119 -1.96 14.69 7.87
CA MET A 119 -3.15 13.86 7.96
C MET A 119 -4.18 14.46 8.93
N HIS A 120 -5.46 14.44 8.51
CA HIS A 120 -6.56 14.88 9.36
C HIS A 120 -6.63 14.06 10.65
N ARG A 121 -6.95 14.73 11.75
CA ARG A 121 -6.95 14.13 13.09
C ARG A 121 -7.79 12.84 13.18
N ASP A 122 -9.00 12.84 12.63
CA ASP A 122 -9.91 11.69 12.74
C ASP A 122 -9.35 10.45 12.03
N ASN A 123 -8.70 10.64 10.86
CA ASN A 123 -8.05 9.56 10.13
C ASN A 123 -6.83 9.02 10.90
N ARG A 124 -6.05 9.90 11.51
CA ARG A 124 -4.91 9.53 12.37
C ARG A 124 -5.38 8.68 13.55
N GLU A 125 -6.42 9.13 14.25
CA GLU A 125 -7.02 8.41 15.36
C GLU A 125 -7.53 7.02 14.97
N TYR A 126 -8.17 6.93 13.78
CA TYR A 126 -8.61 5.63 13.25
C TYR A 126 -7.44 4.68 13.01
N LEU A 127 -6.34 5.16 12.41
CA LEU A 127 -5.14 4.36 12.17
C LEU A 127 -4.49 3.92 13.48
N TYR A 128 -4.43 4.76 14.51
CA TYR A 128 -3.94 4.38 15.82
C TYR A 128 -4.78 3.25 16.43
N CYS A 129 -6.11 3.37 16.36
CA CYS A 129 -7.01 2.33 16.85
C CYS A 129 -6.81 0.99 16.11
N LEU A 130 -6.65 1.06 14.80
CA LEU A 130 -6.43 -0.12 13.96
C LEU A 130 -5.09 -0.78 14.28
N ALA A 131 -4.03 0.02 14.34
CA ALA A 131 -2.67 -0.44 14.60
C ALA A 131 -2.57 -1.11 15.98
N LYS A 132 -3.15 -0.50 17.02
CA LYS A 132 -3.17 -1.08 18.36
C LYS A 132 -3.87 -2.44 18.40
N ARG A 133 -5.01 -2.58 17.71
CA ARG A 133 -5.73 -3.86 17.63
C ARG A 133 -4.97 -4.95 16.91
N LYS A 134 -4.06 -4.58 16.00
CA LYS A 134 -3.29 -5.48 15.16
C LYS A 134 -1.84 -5.63 15.62
N ASP A 135 -1.45 -4.97 16.70
CA ASP A 135 -0.06 -4.92 17.21
C ASP A 135 0.93 -4.45 16.14
N ILE A 136 0.56 -3.38 15.42
CA ILE A 136 1.37 -2.78 14.36
C ILE A 136 2.00 -1.49 14.89
N LYS A 137 3.29 -1.31 14.63
CA LYS A 137 4.02 -0.07 14.96
C LYS A 137 3.51 1.10 14.12
N VAL A 138 3.40 2.27 14.75
CA VAL A 138 3.02 3.52 14.06
C VAL A 138 4.08 4.56 14.26
N TYR A 139 4.37 5.29 13.21
CA TYR A 139 5.29 6.42 13.20
C TYR A 139 4.56 7.65 12.66
N ASP A 140 4.57 8.74 13.41
CA ASP A 140 4.16 10.05 12.88
C ASP A 140 5.34 10.67 12.14
N MET A 141 5.05 11.12 10.92
CA MET A 141 6.05 11.78 10.10
C MET A 141 6.02 13.27 10.35
N SER A 142 7.19 13.87 10.54
CA SER A 142 7.37 15.32 10.64
C SER A 142 8.33 15.80 9.57
N MET A 143 8.23 17.06 9.18
CA MET A 143 9.24 17.71 8.34
C MET A 143 10.42 18.13 9.23
N HIS A 144 11.63 17.77 8.81
CA HIS A 144 12.83 18.24 9.46
C HIS A 144 12.95 19.76 9.32
N GLU A 145 13.38 20.46 10.38
CA GLU A 145 13.42 21.94 10.39
C GLU A 145 14.45 22.54 9.41
N TYR A 146 15.53 21.80 9.11
CA TYR A 146 16.68 22.32 8.37
C TYR A 146 16.93 21.68 7.01
N ASN A 147 16.19 20.62 6.66
CA ASN A 147 16.30 19.96 5.36
C ASN A 147 14.91 19.52 4.86
N PHE A 148 14.85 19.07 3.60
CA PHE A 148 13.59 18.61 2.99
C PHE A 148 13.33 17.11 3.26
N GLU A 149 13.83 16.58 4.36
CA GLU A 149 13.63 15.19 4.73
C GLU A 149 12.45 15.05 5.69
N LEU A 150 11.86 13.88 5.68
CA LEU A 150 10.82 13.49 6.63
C LEU A 150 11.43 12.58 7.68
N GLU A 151 11.16 12.88 8.91
CA GLU A 151 11.54 12.05 10.07
C GLU A 151 10.30 11.35 10.63
N GLY A 152 10.46 10.09 11.03
CA GLY A 152 9.40 9.31 11.67
C GLY A 152 9.64 9.16 13.17
N GLU A 153 8.74 9.66 13.99
CA GLU A 153 8.75 9.45 15.43
C GLU A 153 7.81 8.31 15.82
N TYR A 154 8.29 7.41 16.67
CA TYR A 154 7.49 6.28 17.14
C TYR A 154 6.46 6.71 18.18
N CYS A 155 5.19 6.37 17.93
CA CYS A 155 4.05 6.95 18.64
C CYS A 155 3.44 6.06 19.73
N GLU A 156 4.19 5.14 20.35
CA GLU A 156 3.62 4.24 21.37
C GLU A 156 2.98 4.98 22.55
N ALA A 157 3.65 6.01 23.04
CA ALA A 157 3.17 6.81 24.17
C ALA A 157 1.89 7.59 23.81
N ASP A 158 1.83 8.15 22.61
CA ASP A 158 0.69 8.94 22.15
C ASP A 158 -0.55 8.06 21.89
N ILE A 159 -0.36 6.88 21.35
CA ILE A 159 -1.42 5.88 21.20
C ILE A 159 -2.02 5.53 22.56
N ASN A 160 -1.22 5.26 23.57
CA ASN A 160 -1.69 4.91 24.90
C ASN A 160 -2.38 6.09 25.58
N ASN A 161 -1.82 7.29 25.52
CA ASN A 161 -2.42 8.52 26.06
C ASN A 161 -3.76 8.83 25.37
N TYR A 162 -3.85 8.62 24.06
CA TYR A 162 -5.07 8.79 23.32
C TYR A 162 -6.19 7.86 23.83
N PHE A 163 -5.91 6.58 24.03
CA PHE A 163 -6.91 5.65 24.55
C PHE A 163 -7.32 5.94 25.99
N GLN A 164 -6.40 6.37 26.83
CA GLN A 164 -6.70 6.81 28.21
C GLN A 164 -7.64 8.02 28.20
N SER A 165 -7.33 9.04 27.41
CA SER A 165 -8.16 10.24 27.31
C SER A 165 -9.57 9.95 26.78
N LYS A 166 -9.72 9.02 25.83
CA LYS A 166 -11.05 8.59 25.34
C LYS A 166 -11.85 7.82 26.39
N GLU A 167 -11.19 6.92 27.10
CA GLU A 167 -11.86 6.17 28.17
C GLU A 167 -12.31 7.09 29.30
N GLU A 168 -11.47 8.03 29.71
CA GLU A 168 -11.84 9.07 30.69
C GLU A 168 -13.02 9.92 30.21
N LYS A 169 -13.04 10.32 28.94
CA LYS A 169 -14.16 11.07 28.36
C LYS A 169 -15.45 10.24 28.38
N ARG A 170 -15.37 8.97 27.97
CA ARG A 170 -16.51 8.04 28.01
C ARG A 170 -17.03 7.85 29.43
N GLN A 171 -16.14 7.72 30.42
CA GLN A 171 -16.51 7.58 31.82
C GLN A 171 -17.15 8.86 32.40
N ARG A 172 -16.74 10.05 31.94
CA ARG A 172 -17.41 11.32 32.26
C ARG A 172 -18.80 11.39 31.67
N GLU A 173 -18.96 11.09 30.38
CA GLU A 173 -20.26 11.08 29.71
C GLU A 173 -21.24 10.10 30.34
N LEU A 174 -20.79 8.91 30.76
CA LEU A 174 -21.58 7.92 31.47
C LEU A 174 -21.99 8.42 32.88
N ARG A 175 -21.11 9.10 33.59
CA ARG A 175 -21.44 9.75 34.88
C ARG A 175 -22.48 10.83 34.69
N ASP A 176 -22.28 11.74 33.74
CA ASP A 176 -23.20 12.85 33.47
C ASP A 176 -24.56 12.37 33.00
N SER A 177 -24.63 11.27 32.24
CA SER A 177 -25.91 10.66 31.85
C SER A 177 -26.68 10.07 33.04
N LYS A 178 -25.99 9.47 34.01
CA LYS A 178 -26.60 8.96 35.25
C LYS A 178 -27.18 10.09 36.11
N TYR A 179 -26.54 11.27 36.15
CA TYR A 179 -27.05 12.41 36.91
C TYR A 179 -28.24 13.11 36.23
N LYS A 180 -28.42 12.96 34.91
CA LYS A 180 -29.59 13.53 34.20
C LYS A 180 -30.89 12.74 34.40
N PHE A 181 -30.81 11.50 34.87
CA PHE A 181 -31.97 10.64 35.16
C PHE A 181 -32.56 10.88 36.56
N TRP A 182 -31.93 11.72 37.38
CA TRP A 182 -32.39 12.02 38.76
C TRP A 182 -32.85 13.45 38.95
N LYS A 183 -33.18 14.18 37.88
CA LYS A 183 -33.87 15.44 37.86
C LYS A 183 -35.15 15.31 37.05
#